data_c6a82883fc47ee297104cbdbd234c183
#
_entry.id   c6a82883fc47ee297104cbdbd234c183
#
_cell.length_a   1.000
_cell.length_b   1.000
_cell.length_c   1.000
_cell.angle_alpha   90.00
_cell.angle_beta   90.00
_cell.angle_gamma   90.00
#
_symmetry.space_group_name_H-M   'P 1'
#
loop_
_entity.id
_entity.type
_entity.pdbx_description
1 polymer ?
#
loop_
_entity_poly.entity_id
_entity_poly.type
_entity_poly.pdbx_seq_one_letter_code
_entity_poly.pdbx_strand_id
1 'polypeptide(L)'
;MNDIWWQTKGEGNCHLVLLHGWGLNAEVWHCITAELASHFTLHLVDLPGYGRSQGCGAMSLEAMAERVMAQAPEQAIWLGWSLGGLVASTAALRYPYRVQALVT
;
A
#
# COMPACT_ATOMS: atom_id res chain seq x y z
N MET A 1 11.15 14.16 8.83
CA MET A 1 10.12 13.11 8.86
C MET A 1 10.38 12.13 7.73
N ASN A 2 10.10 10.88 7.97
CA ASN A 2 10.39 9.83 7.00
C ASN A 2 9.12 9.19 6.47
N ASP A 3 8.14 10.04 6.16
CA ASP A 3 6.91 9.54 5.55
C ASP A 3 7.20 9.01 4.16
N ILE A 4 6.55 7.91 3.82
CA ILE A 4 6.68 7.34 2.49
C ILE A 4 5.75 8.09 1.53
N TRP A 5 6.05 8.00 0.24
CA TRP A 5 5.24 8.65 -0.77
C TRP A 5 3.87 7.99 -0.83
N TRP A 6 2.84 8.82 -0.86
CA TRP A 6 1.45 8.36 -0.78
C TRP A 6 0.57 9.23 -1.65
N GLN A 7 -0.29 8.61 -2.46
CA GLN A 7 -1.24 9.35 -3.27
C GLN A 7 -2.62 8.73 -3.13
N THR A 8 -3.61 9.55 -2.85
CA THR A 8 -4.99 9.10 -2.71
C THR A 8 -5.79 9.55 -3.92
N LYS A 9 -6.55 8.64 -4.52
CA LYS A 9 -7.39 8.91 -5.69
C LYS A 9 -8.76 8.25 -5.51
N GLY A 10 -9.79 8.86 -6.10
CA GLY A 10 -11.13 8.28 -6.09
C GLY A 10 -11.97 8.76 -4.92
N GLU A 11 -13.23 8.37 -4.93
CA GLU A 11 -14.21 8.87 -3.97
C GLU A 11 -15.09 7.76 -3.39
N GLY A 12 -14.72 6.50 -3.55
CA GLY A 12 -15.52 5.40 -3.03
C GLY A 12 -15.46 5.31 -1.51
N ASN A 13 -16.46 4.68 -0.92
CA ASN A 13 -16.51 4.48 0.53
C ASN A 13 -15.57 3.38 1.00
N CYS A 14 -15.19 2.47 0.10
CA CYS A 14 -14.23 1.42 0.42
C CYS A 14 -12.83 1.89 0.03
N HIS A 15 -11.89 1.70 0.95
CA HIS A 15 -10.49 2.07 0.72
C HIS A 15 -9.72 0.84 0.25
N LEU A 16 -8.83 1.05 -0.74
CA LEU A 16 -8.00 0.00 -1.30
C LEU A 16 -6.55 0.48 -1.28
N VAL A 17 -5.70 -0.22 -0.52
CA VAL A 17 -4.27 0.10 -0.44
C VAL A 17 -3.54 -0.79 -1.43
N LEU A 18 -2.79 -0.18 -2.35
CA LEU A 18 -2.11 -0.87 -3.44
C LEU A 18 -0.59 -0.86 -3.21
N LEU A 19 0.00 -2.04 -3.03
CA LEU A 19 1.42 -2.18 -2.74
C LEU A 19 2.11 -2.92 -3.89
N HIS A 20 3.10 -2.24 -4.48
CA HIS A 20 3.82 -2.72 -5.66
C HIS A 20 4.82 -3.83 -5.33
N GLY A 21 5.36 -4.45 -6.38
CA GLY A 21 6.35 -5.50 -6.25
C GLY A 21 7.77 -4.99 -6.06
N TRP A 22 8.68 -5.92 -5.83
CA TRP A 22 10.09 -5.64 -5.58
C TRP A 22 10.72 -4.92 -6.78
N GLY A 23 11.48 -3.86 -6.49
CA GLY A 23 12.17 -3.10 -7.53
C GLY A 23 11.28 -2.16 -8.32
N LEU A 24 10.00 -2.02 -7.96
CA LEU A 24 9.03 -1.22 -8.68
C LEU A 24 8.58 -0.04 -7.84
N ASN A 25 7.47 0.59 -8.21
CA ASN A 25 6.85 1.68 -7.48
C ASN A 25 5.37 1.74 -7.83
N ALA A 26 4.67 2.74 -7.30
CA ALA A 26 3.22 2.83 -7.44
C ALA A 26 2.74 2.97 -8.90
N GLU A 27 3.62 3.35 -9.83
CA GLU A 27 3.23 3.51 -11.22
C GLU A 27 2.80 2.19 -11.88
N VAL A 28 3.16 1.05 -11.30
CA VAL A 28 2.73 -0.25 -11.85
C VAL A 28 1.21 -0.39 -11.88
N TRP A 29 0.51 0.39 -11.05
CA TRP A 29 -0.94 0.32 -10.97
C TRP A 29 -1.64 1.23 -11.99
N HIS A 30 -0.86 1.99 -12.77
CA HIS A 30 -1.40 3.03 -13.66
C HIS A 30 -2.50 2.51 -14.58
N CYS A 31 -2.37 1.30 -15.09
CA CYS A 31 -3.33 0.75 -16.06
C CYS A 31 -4.71 0.52 -15.46
N ILE A 32 -4.81 0.34 -14.15
CA ILE A 32 -6.08 0.00 -13.53
C ILE A 32 -6.63 1.09 -12.60
N THR A 33 -5.85 2.15 -12.35
CA THR A 33 -6.26 3.15 -11.36
C THR A 33 -7.52 3.89 -11.74
N ALA A 34 -7.65 4.29 -13.01
CA ALA A 34 -8.84 5.05 -13.43
C ALA A 34 -10.12 4.24 -13.23
N GLU A 35 -10.07 2.96 -13.55
CA GLU A 35 -11.22 2.10 -13.42
C GLU A 35 -11.55 1.81 -11.96
N LEU A 36 -10.55 1.49 -11.17
CA LEU A 36 -10.75 1.21 -9.74
C LEU A 36 -11.18 2.45 -8.98
N ALA A 37 -10.69 3.62 -9.34
CA ALA A 37 -11.02 4.86 -8.64
C ALA A 37 -12.49 5.23 -8.77
N SER A 38 -13.21 4.67 -9.74
CA SER A 38 -14.64 4.92 -9.88
C SER A 38 -15.45 4.17 -8.83
N HIS A 39 -14.86 3.17 -8.16
CA HIS A 39 -15.54 2.34 -7.16
C HIS A 39 -14.91 2.41 -5.78
N PHE A 40 -13.64 2.77 -5.70
CA PHE A 40 -12.87 2.75 -4.45
C PHE A 40 -12.12 4.06 -4.25
N THR A 41 -11.78 4.33 -3.01
CA THR A 41 -10.75 5.32 -2.72
C THR A 41 -9.42 4.58 -2.70
N LEU A 42 -8.56 4.90 -3.65
CA LEU A 42 -7.28 4.19 -3.85
C LEU A 42 -6.17 4.89 -3.09
N HIS A 43 -5.33 4.11 -2.47
CA HIS A 43 -4.12 4.58 -1.80
C HIS A 43 -2.93 3.95 -2.50
N LEU A 44 -2.22 4.78 -3.28
CA LEU A 44 -1.07 4.35 -4.06
C LEU A 44 0.19 4.69 -3.29
N VAL A 45 1.03 3.70 -3.07
CA VAL A 45 2.14 3.80 -2.15
C VAL A 45 3.44 3.40 -2.84
N ASP A 46 4.49 4.20 -2.68
CA ASP A 46 5.84 3.74 -2.96
C ASP A 46 6.39 3.18 -1.65
N LEU A 47 6.69 1.87 -1.65
CA LEU A 47 7.15 1.21 -0.43
C LEU A 47 8.47 1.82 0.05
N PRO A 48 8.74 1.75 1.37
CA PRO A 48 10.00 2.29 1.91
C PRO A 48 11.21 1.72 1.17
N GLY A 49 12.07 2.61 0.68
CA GLY A 49 13.26 2.24 -0.08
C GLY A 49 13.04 2.18 -1.58
N TYR A 50 11.81 2.41 -2.07
CA TYR A 50 11.48 2.32 -3.50
C TYR A 50 10.90 3.63 -4.02
N GLY A 51 11.07 3.88 -5.32
CA GLY A 51 10.49 5.03 -5.99
C GLY A 51 10.76 6.32 -5.23
N ARG A 52 9.69 7.06 -4.95
CA ARG A 52 9.78 8.34 -4.24
C ARG A 52 9.98 8.18 -2.73
N SER A 53 10.05 6.93 -2.25
CA SER A 53 10.31 6.63 -0.83
C SER A 53 11.74 6.12 -0.61
N GLN A 54 12.66 6.40 -1.54
CA GLN A 54 14.03 5.90 -1.46
C GLN A 54 14.77 6.37 -0.21
N GLY A 55 14.45 7.56 0.28
CA GLY A 55 15.10 8.11 1.45
C GLY A 55 14.89 7.31 2.73
N CYS A 56 13.94 6.37 2.72
CA CYS A 56 13.65 5.57 3.90
C CYS A 56 14.67 4.43 4.13
N GLY A 57 15.47 4.09 3.10
CA GLY A 57 16.45 3.02 3.21
C GLY A 57 15.84 1.64 3.26
N ALA A 58 16.68 0.64 3.51
CA ALA A 58 16.24 -0.75 3.58
C ALA A 58 15.56 -1.03 4.93
N MET A 59 14.52 -1.84 4.89
CA MET A 59 13.75 -2.20 6.08
C MET A 59 13.32 -3.64 6.03
N SER A 60 13.01 -4.21 7.21
CA SER A 60 12.37 -5.51 7.30
C SER A 60 10.93 -5.42 6.82
N LEU A 61 10.31 -6.58 6.57
CA LEU A 61 8.90 -6.61 6.18
C LEU A 61 8.02 -6.00 7.29
N GLU A 62 8.34 -6.28 8.54
CA GLU A 62 7.60 -5.73 9.67
C GLU A 62 7.70 -4.21 9.70
N ALA A 63 8.89 -3.66 9.48
CA ALA A 63 9.08 -2.22 9.49
C ALA A 63 8.34 -1.56 8.31
N MET A 64 8.37 -2.19 7.13
CA MET A 64 7.62 -1.70 5.98
C MET A 64 6.13 -1.66 6.27
N ALA A 65 5.60 -2.75 6.83
CA ALA A 65 4.18 -2.84 7.16
C ALA A 65 3.79 -1.74 8.16
N GLU A 66 4.63 -1.47 9.16
CA GLU A 66 4.35 -0.42 10.14
C GLU A 66 4.32 0.95 9.48
N ARG A 67 5.26 1.22 8.55
CA ARG A 67 5.29 2.51 7.85
C ARG A 67 4.04 2.71 7.00
N VAL A 68 3.62 1.69 6.28
CA VAL A 68 2.41 1.77 5.46
C VAL A 68 1.19 1.93 6.37
N MET A 69 1.12 1.15 7.44
CA MET A 69 -0.02 1.20 8.36
C MET A 69 -0.16 2.57 9.03
N ALA A 70 0.95 3.24 9.28
CA ALA A 70 0.94 4.55 9.93
C ALA A 70 0.19 5.61 9.11
N GLN A 71 0.14 5.44 7.79
CA GLN A 71 -0.54 6.38 6.89
C GLN A 71 -1.85 5.83 6.33
N ALA A 72 -2.11 4.54 6.53
CA ALA A 72 -3.26 3.88 5.94
C ALA A 72 -4.56 4.30 6.65
N PRO A 73 -5.71 4.23 5.94
CA PRO A 73 -6.99 4.45 6.59
C PRO A 73 -7.23 3.39 7.65
N GLU A 74 -8.18 3.66 8.54
CA GLU A 74 -8.43 2.77 9.67
C GLU A 74 -8.79 1.37 9.21
N GLN A 75 -9.56 1.25 8.13
CA GLN A 75 -9.92 -0.03 7.54
C GLN A 75 -9.79 0.05 6.03
N ALA A 76 -9.22 -0.98 5.43
CA ALA A 76 -9.02 -1.01 3.98
C ALA A 76 -8.86 -2.44 3.49
N ILE A 77 -9.11 -2.62 2.19
CA ILE A 77 -8.70 -3.81 1.46
C ILE A 77 -7.26 -3.58 1.04
N TRP A 78 -6.41 -4.56 1.21
CA TRP A 78 -5.00 -4.44 0.86
C TRP A 78 -4.70 -5.36 -0.31
N LEU A 79 -4.20 -4.79 -1.40
CA LEU A 79 -3.82 -5.52 -2.61
C LEU A 79 -2.30 -5.37 -2.79
N GLY A 80 -1.59 -6.49 -2.75
CA GLY A 80 -0.15 -6.49 -2.88
C GLY A 80 0.33 -7.46 -3.94
N TRP A 81 1.34 -7.07 -4.70
CA TRP A 81 1.95 -7.89 -5.72
C TRP A 81 3.39 -8.20 -5.32
N SER A 82 3.76 -9.48 -5.24
CA SER A 82 5.10 -9.91 -4.93
C SER A 82 5.52 -9.38 -3.56
N LEU A 83 6.55 -8.53 -3.47
CA LEU A 83 6.98 -7.92 -2.19
C LEU A 83 5.81 -7.21 -1.52
N GLY A 84 5.00 -6.48 -2.30
CA GLY A 84 3.82 -5.82 -1.76
C GLY A 84 2.86 -6.79 -1.12
N GLY A 85 2.74 -8.01 -1.68
CA GLY A 85 1.93 -9.05 -1.09
C GLY A 85 2.46 -9.51 0.26
N LEU A 86 3.78 -9.60 0.40
CA LEU A 86 4.39 -9.97 1.67
C LEU A 86 4.17 -8.87 2.72
N VAL A 87 4.31 -7.62 2.32
CA VAL A 87 4.07 -6.49 3.23
C VAL A 87 2.60 -6.45 3.65
N ALA A 88 1.69 -6.64 2.70
CA ALA A 88 0.25 -6.65 2.99
C ALA A 88 -0.11 -7.81 3.92
N SER A 89 0.49 -8.99 3.70
CA SER A 89 0.26 -10.14 4.57
C SER A 89 0.76 -9.90 5.98
N THR A 90 1.93 -9.25 6.10
CA THR A 90 2.49 -8.89 7.40
C THR A 90 1.56 -7.91 8.11
N ALA A 91 1.04 -6.92 7.39
CA ALA A 91 0.09 -5.97 7.96
C ALA A 91 -1.18 -6.66 8.45
N ALA A 92 -1.70 -7.63 7.68
CA ALA A 92 -2.90 -8.36 8.05
C ALA A 92 -2.69 -9.18 9.31
N LEU A 93 -1.51 -9.78 9.47
CA LEU A 93 -1.20 -10.58 10.65
C LEU A 93 -1.06 -9.71 11.90
N ARG A 94 -0.47 -8.52 11.75
CA ARG A 94 -0.22 -7.63 12.89
C ARG A 94 -1.45 -6.78 13.25
N TYR A 95 -2.29 -6.46 12.25
CA TYR A 95 -3.45 -5.57 12.44
C TYR A 95 -4.68 -6.13 11.76
N PRO A 96 -5.16 -7.30 12.22
CA PRO A 96 -6.27 -7.99 11.54
C PRO A 96 -7.56 -7.17 11.47
N TYR A 97 -7.74 -6.22 12.39
CA TYR A 97 -8.95 -5.37 12.38
C TYR A 97 -8.84 -4.21 11.39
N ARG A 98 -7.64 -3.95 10.88
CA ARG A 98 -7.38 -2.86 9.95
C ARG A 98 -7.44 -3.33 8.51
N VAL A 99 -7.23 -4.62 8.26
CA VAL A 99 -7.19 -5.20 6.92
C VAL A 99 -8.49 -5.96 6.69
N GLN A 100 -9.41 -5.33 5.94
CA GLN A 100 -10.73 -5.92 5.68
C GLN A 100 -10.65 -7.14 4.77
N ALA A 101 -9.75 -7.10 3.79
CA ALA A 101 -9.51 -8.20 2.88
C ALA A 101 -8.08 -8.09 2.35
N LEU A 102 -7.51 -9.21 2.00
CA LEU A 102 -6.14 -9.31 1.51
C LEU A 102 -6.16 -10.00 0.16
N VAL A 103 -5.59 -9.33 -0.86
CA VAL A 103 -5.45 -9.87 -2.20
C VAL A 103 -3.97 -9.86 -2.56
N THR A 104 -3.43 -11.01 -2.91
CA THR A 104 -2.02 -11.14 -3.27
C THR A 104 -1.85 -11.89 -4.57
#